data_589369f9bfdc2560335d5c4c6b929e03
#
_entry.id   589369f9bfdc2560335d5c4c6b929e03
#
_cell.length_a   1.000
_cell.length_b   1.000
_cell.length_c   1.000
_cell.angle_alpha   90.00
_cell.angle_beta   90.00
_cell.angle_gamma   90.00
#
_symmetry.space_group_name_H-M   'P 1'
#
loop_
_entity.id
_entity.type
_entity.pdbx_description
1 polymer ?
#
loop_
_entity_poly.entity_id
_entity_poly.type
_entity_poly.pdbx_seq_one_letter_code
_entity_poly.pdbx_strand_id
1 'polypeptide(L)'
;MALNNNDLYKKHDQLIQLKKETYEKLYNRCVNNIKLTSNAGELICLFEIPSFLFGSSYPIINIESCANYIMNKLTTTNSNIKTSFIEPNIIFIDWRRKSDMENSKLATTIKNISESETATSERKRKI
;
A
#
# COMPACT_ATOMS: atom_id res chain seq x y z
N MET A 1 20.28 42.75 -19.36
CA MET A 1 20.55 41.30 -19.24
C MET A 1 19.36 40.52 -19.68
N ALA A 2 19.58 39.57 -20.57
CA ALA A 2 18.50 38.73 -21.08
C ALA A 2 18.29 37.52 -20.15
N LEU A 3 17.05 37.16 -19.94
CA LEU A 3 16.74 35.95 -19.19
C LEU A 3 16.86 34.74 -20.12
N ASN A 4 17.53 33.73 -19.64
CA ASN A 4 17.73 32.49 -20.36
C ASN A 4 16.65 31.50 -19.92
N ASN A 5 16.02 30.81 -20.86
CA ASN A 5 15.01 29.81 -20.56
C ASN A 5 15.55 28.73 -19.62
N ASN A 6 16.79 28.32 -19.80
CA ASN A 6 17.41 27.32 -18.94
C ASN A 6 17.48 27.81 -17.49
N ASP A 7 17.80 29.08 -17.28
CA ASP A 7 17.88 29.66 -15.96
C ASP A 7 16.50 29.74 -15.30
N LEU A 8 15.48 30.04 -16.09
CA LEU A 8 14.12 30.16 -15.58
C LEU A 8 13.55 28.82 -15.09
N TYR A 9 13.88 27.74 -15.77
CA TYR A 9 13.30 26.43 -15.46
C TYR A 9 14.21 25.50 -14.68
N LYS A 10 15.46 25.84 -14.52
CA LYS A 10 16.44 24.98 -13.88
C LYS A 10 16.01 24.50 -12.50
N LYS A 11 15.57 25.41 -11.63
CA LYS A 11 15.15 25.04 -10.27
C LYS A 11 13.88 24.23 -10.29
N HIS A 12 12.96 24.61 -11.15
CA HIS A 12 11.69 23.88 -11.31
C HIS A 12 11.94 22.44 -11.75
N ASP A 13 12.80 22.24 -12.76
CA ASP A 13 13.12 20.92 -13.25
C ASP A 13 13.84 20.07 -12.20
N GLN A 14 14.71 20.69 -11.40
CA GLN A 14 15.38 20.01 -10.30
C GLN A 14 14.38 19.51 -9.27
N LEU A 15 13.38 20.33 -8.93
CA LEU A 15 12.35 19.94 -7.96
C LEU A 15 11.48 18.80 -8.48
N ILE A 16 11.14 18.83 -9.76
CA ILE A 16 10.39 17.73 -10.39
C ILE A 16 11.19 16.44 -10.32
N GLN A 17 12.49 16.51 -10.62
CA GLN A 17 13.35 15.34 -10.59
C GLN A 17 13.48 14.78 -9.17
N LEU A 18 13.64 15.64 -8.16
CA LEU A 18 13.70 15.21 -6.76
C LEU A 18 12.41 14.54 -6.31
N LYS A 19 11.28 15.09 -6.73
CA LYS A 19 9.97 14.53 -6.42
C LYS A 19 9.83 13.14 -7.02
N LYS A 20 10.24 12.98 -8.28
CA LYS A 20 10.20 11.69 -8.97
C LYS A 20 11.09 10.66 -8.26
N GLU A 21 12.29 11.06 -7.88
CA GLU A 21 13.22 10.18 -7.15
C GLU A 21 12.64 9.75 -5.80
N THR A 22 11.99 10.67 -5.10
CA THR A 22 11.35 10.39 -3.82
C THR A 22 10.26 9.33 -3.99
N TYR A 23 9.41 9.51 -4.99
CA TYR A 23 8.32 8.58 -5.26
C TYR A 23 8.85 7.20 -5.66
N GLU A 24 9.89 7.15 -6.48
CA GLU A 24 10.54 5.90 -6.86
C GLU A 24 11.12 5.18 -5.65
N LYS A 25 11.76 5.92 -4.76
CA LYS A 25 12.35 5.37 -3.54
C LYS A 25 11.27 4.74 -2.67
N LEU A 26 10.15 5.42 -2.52
CA LEU A 26 9.04 4.92 -1.72
C LEU A 26 8.36 3.74 -2.39
N TYR A 27 8.24 3.78 -3.71
CA TYR A 27 7.73 2.64 -4.46
C TYR A 27 8.60 1.40 -4.22
N ASN A 28 9.92 1.55 -4.28
CA ASN A 28 10.84 0.44 -4.05
C ASN A 28 10.73 -0.11 -2.64
N ARG A 29 10.53 0.75 -1.63
CA ARG A 29 10.27 0.32 -0.26
C ARG A 29 8.98 -0.48 -0.17
N CYS A 30 7.95 -0.02 -0.86
CA CYS A 30 6.67 -0.71 -0.90
C CYS A 30 6.81 -2.09 -1.52
N VAL A 31 7.52 -2.20 -2.63
CA VAL A 31 7.77 -3.48 -3.30
C VAL A 31 8.54 -4.43 -2.37
N ASN A 32 9.53 -3.92 -1.65
CA ASN A 32 10.27 -4.72 -0.69
C ASN A 32 9.37 -5.24 0.43
N ASN A 33 8.47 -4.41 0.93
CA ASN A 33 7.51 -4.82 1.95
C ASN A 33 6.58 -5.92 1.43
N ILE A 34 6.13 -5.79 0.18
CA ILE A 34 5.30 -6.81 -0.46
C ILE A 34 6.06 -8.13 -0.55
N LYS A 35 7.32 -8.08 -0.98
CA LYS A 35 8.15 -9.27 -1.08
C LYS A 35 8.36 -9.95 0.26
N LEU A 36 8.64 -9.17 1.30
CA LEU A 36 8.83 -9.70 2.64
C LEU A 36 7.54 -10.33 3.17
N THR A 37 6.42 -9.65 2.97
CA THR A 37 5.11 -10.14 3.39
C THR A 37 4.74 -11.42 2.65
N SER A 38 4.99 -11.46 1.35
CA SER A 38 4.73 -12.63 0.52
C SER A 38 5.60 -13.81 0.96
N ASN A 39 6.86 -13.57 1.25
CA ASN A 39 7.77 -14.62 1.72
C ASN A 39 7.37 -15.18 3.07
N ALA A 40 6.66 -14.39 3.87
CA ALA A 40 6.12 -14.85 5.15
C ALA A 40 4.80 -15.62 4.99
N GLY A 41 4.32 -15.78 3.76
CA GLY A 41 3.09 -16.51 3.48
C GLY A 41 1.83 -15.66 3.56
N GLU A 42 1.96 -14.37 3.73
CA GLU A 42 0.81 -13.46 3.79
C GLU A 42 0.40 -12.99 2.40
N LEU A 43 -0.84 -12.59 2.28
CA LEU A 43 -1.41 -12.16 0.99
C LEU A 43 -1.94 -10.73 1.02
N ILE A 44 -1.74 -10.04 2.11
CA ILE A 44 -2.15 -8.65 2.32
C ILE A 44 -0.99 -7.90 2.96
N CYS A 45 -0.80 -6.66 2.54
CA CYS A 45 0.25 -5.81 3.07
C CYS A 45 -0.29 -4.39 3.26
N LEU A 46 0.15 -3.73 4.31
CA LEU A 46 -0.13 -2.32 4.54
C LEU A 46 1.18 -1.57 4.42
N PHE A 47 1.18 -0.51 3.64
CA PHE A 47 2.36 0.33 3.47
C PHE A 47 2.05 1.75 3.92
N GLU A 48 2.83 2.24 4.89
CA GLU A 48 2.68 3.59 5.40
C GLU A 48 3.60 4.53 4.64
N ILE A 49 3.04 5.64 4.14
CA ILE A 49 3.81 6.66 3.43
C ILE A 49 4.26 7.71 4.43
N PRO A 50 5.58 7.94 4.56
CA PRO A 50 6.07 8.98 5.46
C PRO A 50 5.87 10.37 4.85
N SER A 51 5.89 11.39 5.70
CA SER A 51 5.75 12.78 5.25
C SER A 51 7.03 13.29 4.59
N PHE A 52 8.16 12.71 4.93
CA PHE A 52 9.47 13.11 4.39
C PHE A 52 10.48 11.98 4.61
N LEU A 53 11.60 12.05 3.90
CA LEU A 53 12.68 11.09 4.04
C LEU A 53 13.82 11.72 4.85
N PHE A 54 14.22 11.08 5.94
CA PHE A 54 15.30 11.54 6.80
C PHE A 54 16.65 11.55 6.08
N GLY A 55 17.49 12.52 6.46
CA GLY A 55 18.83 12.61 5.93
C GLY A 55 18.90 12.96 4.46
N SER A 56 17.83 13.48 3.91
CA SER A 56 17.71 13.75 2.50
C SER A 56 17.34 15.22 2.28
N SER A 57 17.75 15.75 1.13
CA SER A 57 17.32 17.06 0.68
C SER A 57 16.01 16.98 -0.13
N TYR A 58 15.35 15.85 -0.09
CA TYR A 58 14.07 15.67 -0.80
C TYR A 58 12.99 16.54 -0.16
N PRO A 59 12.04 17.03 -0.95
CA PRO A 59 10.96 17.86 -0.43
C PRO A 59 9.99 17.05 0.43
N ILE A 60 9.12 17.77 1.14
CA ILE A 60 8.04 17.15 1.89
C ILE A 60 7.15 16.39 0.90
N ILE A 61 6.78 15.18 1.28
CA ILE A 61 6.03 14.28 0.41
C ILE A 61 4.55 14.65 0.40
N ASN A 62 3.98 14.81 -0.79
CA ASN A 62 2.54 14.88 -0.94
C ASN A 62 2.02 13.45 -0.88
N ILE A 63 1.44 13.10 0.25
CA ILE A 63 1.04 11.72 0.54
C ILE A 63 0.03 11.18 -0.48
N GLU A 64 -0.97 11.96 -0.80
CA GLU A 64 -2.00 11.53 -1.75
C GLU A 64 -1.44 11.30 -3.15
N SER A 65 -0.63 12.23 -3.64
CA SER A 65 0.01 12.09 -4.95
C SER A 65 0.96 10.89 -4.97
N CYS A 66 1.70 10.70 -3.90
CA CYS A 66 2.62 9.58 -3.78
C CYS A 66 1.87 8.25 -3.74
N ALA A 67 0.77 8.21 -2.99
CA ALA A 67 -0.07 7.02 -2.92
C ALA A 67 -0.62 6.66 -4.30
N ASN A 68 -1.12 7.65 -5.02
CA ASN A 68 -1.63 7.43 -6.37
C ASN A 68 -0.55 6.91 -7.32
N TYR A 69 0.65 7.47 -7.21
CA TYR A 69 1.78 7.02 -8.02
C TYR A 69 2.10 5.54 -7.74
N ILE A 70 2.20 5.18 -6.47
CA ILE A 70 2.54 3.81 -6.06
C ILE A 70 1.43 2.85 -6.45
N MET A 71 0.18 3.18 -6.18
CA MET A 71 -0.96 2.33 -6.48
C MET A 71 -1.08 2.08 -7.99
N ASN A 72 -0.95 3.13 -8.79
CA ASN A 72 -1.01 2.99 -10.24
C ASN A 72 0.12 2.11 -10.77
N LYS A 73 1.32 2.29 -10.24
CA LYS A 73 2.46 1.50 -10.68
C LYS A 73 2.33 0.04 -10.30
N LEU A 74 1.83 -0.24 -9.10
CA LEU A 74 1.60 -1.62 -8.65
C LEU A 74 0.54 -2.32 -9.49
N THR A 75 -0.59 -1.69 -9.70
CA THR A 75 -1.70 -2.31 -10.44
C THR A 75 -1.40 -2.44 -11.93
N THR A 76 -0.61 -1.54 -12.48
CA THR A 76 -0.17 -1.62 -13.86
C THR A 76 0.84 -2.74 -14.06
N THR A 77 1.73 -2.91 -13.09
CA THR A 77 2.79 -3.92 -13.16
C THR A 77 2.24 -5.32 -12.93
N ASN A 78 1.25 -5.46 -12.06
CA ASN A 78 0.69 -6.77 -11.73
C ASN A 78 -0.82 -6.66 -11.55
N SER A 79 -1.56 -7.28 -12.46
CA SER A 79 -3.03 -7.22 -12.47
C SER A 79 -3.69 -7.95 -11.30
N ASN A 80 -2.95 -8.82 -10.60
CA ASN A 80 -3.47 -9.53 -9.43
C ASN A 80 -3.46 -8.68 -8.17
N ILE A 81 -2.72 -7.58 -8.18
CA ILE A 81 -2.63 -6.69 -7.03
C ILE A 81 -3.77 -5.68 -7.05
N LYS A 82 -4.49 -5.61 -5.94
CA LYS A 82 -5.53 -4.62 -5.71
C LYS A 82 -5.06 -3.67 -4.63
N THR A 83 -5.32 -2.40 -4.83
CA THR A 83 -4.86 -1.37 -3.89
C THR A 83 -6.00 -0.45 -3.50
N SER A 84 -5.94 0.06 -2.29
CA SER A 84 -6.82 1.15 -1.86
C SER A 84 -6.08 2.02 -0.86
N PHE A 85 -6.44 3.30 -0.86
CA PHE A 85 -5.82 4.26 0.02
C PHE A 85 -6.65 4.40 1.29
N ILE A 86 -5.99 4.28 2.43
CA ILE A 86 -6.61 4.47 3.74
C ILE A 86 -5.99 5.72 4.34
N GLU A 87 -6.81 6.73 4.55
CA GLU A 87 -6.32 7.97 5.13
C GLU A 87 -5.81 7.73 6.54
N PRO A 88 -4.80 8.47 6.95
CA PRO A 88 -4.18 9.59 6.25
C PRO A 88 -3.05 9.22 5.30
N ASN A 89 -2.46 8.02 5.43
CA ASN A 89 -1.20 7.75 4.73
C ASN A 89 -0.90 6.28 4.49
N ILE A 90 -1.91 5.43 4.44
CA ILE A 90 -1.70 3.99 4.31
C ILE A 90 -2.25 3.49 2.98
N ILE A 91 -1.47 2.64 2.32
CA ILE A 91 -1.92 1.91 1.14
C ILE A 91 -2.20 0.47 1.57
N PHE A 92 -3.43 0.04 1.36
CA PHE A 92 -3.83 -1.34 1.57
C PHE A 92 -3.57 -2.10 0.28
N ILE A 93 -2.78 -3.15 0.34
CA ILE A 93 -2.34 -3.91 -0.83
C ILE A 93 -2.77 -5.36 -0.64
N ASP A 94 -3.50 -5.88 -1.62
CA ASP A 94 -4.14 -7.18 -1.53
C ASP A 94 -3.90 -7.96 -2.82
N TRP A 95 -3.30 -9.13 -2.70
CA TRP A 95 -3.09 -10.01 -3.86
C TRP A 95 -3.71 -11.38 -3.63
N ARG A 96 -4.73 -11.46 -2.78
CA ARG A 96 -5.45 -12.70 -2.55
C ARG A 96 -6.16 -13.12 -3.84
N ARG A 97 -6.10 -14.40 -4.11
CA ARG A 97 -6.85 -14.97 -5.22
C ARG A 97 -8.28 -15.22 -4.75
N LYS A 98 -9.19 -15.43 -5.70
CA LYS A 98 -10.58 -15.72 -5.35
C LYS A 98 -10.66 -16.96 -4.45
N SER A 99 -9.87 -17.99 -4.72
CA SER A 99 -9.82 -19.19 -3.90
C SER A 99 -9.36 -18.91 -2.47
N ASP A 100 -8.42 -17.98 -2.29
CA ASP A 100 -7.93 -17.61 -0.97
C ASP A 100 -9.02 -16.90 -0.17
N MET A 101 -9.81 -16.07 -0.82
CA MET A 101 -10.93 -15.38 -0.19
C MET A 101 -12.01 -16.35 0.23
N GLU A 102 -12.31 -17.33 -0.60
CA GLU A 102 -13.30 -18.36 -0.30
C GLU A 102 -12.85 -19.21 0.88
N ASN A 103 -11.60 -19.61 0.91
CA ASN A 103 -11.03 -20.37 2.01
C ASN A 103 -11.08 -19.56 3.31
N SER A 104 -10.79 -18.29 3.25
CA SER A 104 -10.86 -17.41 4.41
C SER A 104 -12.28 -17.30 4.93
N LYS A 105 -13.26 -17.17 4.04
CA LYS A 105 -14.67 -17.12 4.43
C LYS A 105 -15.10 -18.43 5.08
N LEU A 106 -14.68 -19.54 4.50
CA LEU A 106 -15.00 -20.86 5.04
C LEU A 106 -14.43 -21.03 6.44
N ALA A 107 -13.16 -20.67 6.64
CA ALA A 107 -12.52 -20.75 7.93
C ALA A 107 -13.24 -19.89 8.96
N THR A 108 -13.63 -18.68 8.58
CA THR A 108 -14.37 -17.76 9.45
C THR A 108 -15.74 -18.35 9.81
N THR A 109 -16.42 -18.93 8.82
CA THR A 109 -17.72 -19.57 9.04
C THR A 109 -17.59 -20.72 10.02
N ILE A 110 -16.61 -21.58 9.83
CA ILE A 110 -16.37 -22.72 10.74
C ILE A 110 -16.09 -22.22 12.16
N LYS A 111 -15.28 -21.20 12.30
CA LYS A 111 -14.98 -20.62 13.60
C LYS A 111 -16.23 -20.07 14.26
N ASN A 112 -17.06 -19.34 13.51
CA ASN A 112 -18.29 -18.77 14.02
C ASN A 112 -19.27 -19.86 14.45
N ILE A 113 -19.38 -20.93 13.73
CA ILE A 113 -20.22 -22.06 14.08
C ILE A 113 -19.75 -22.68 15.40
N SER A 114 -18.46 -22.91 15.55
CA SER A 114 -17.88 -23.46 16.78
C SER A 114 -18.16 -22.55 17.98
N GLU A 115 -17.97 -21.27 17.81
CA GLU A 115 -18.24 -20.30 18.86
C GLU A 115 -19.72 -20.24 19.19
N SER A 116 -20.57 -20.30 18.18
CA SER A 116 -22.00 -20.31 18.35
C SER A 116 -22.47 -21.57 19.09
N GLU A 117 -21.92 -22.72 18.76
CA GLU A 117 -22.24 -23.96 19.45
C GLU A 117 -21.82 -23.88 20.91
N THR A 118 -20.64 -23.39 21.18
CA THR A 118 -20.15 -23.21 22.55
C THR A 118 -21.04 -22.24 23.30
N ALA A 119 -21.35 -21.11 22.67
CA ALA A 119 -22.21 -20.11 23.25
C ALA A 119 -23.63 -20.64 23.44
N THR A 120 -24.09 -21.46 22.50
CA THR A 120 -25.42 -22.04 22.60
C THR A 120 -25.50 -23.09 23.73
N SER A 121 -24.41 -23.81 23.90
CA SER A 121 -24.30 -24.68 25.06
C SER A 121 -24.36 -23.85 26.31
N GLU A 122 -23.83 -22.69 26.24
CA GLU A 122 -23.85 -21.72 27.31
C GLU A 122 -25.10 -20.90 27.29
N ARG A 123 -25.54 -20.58 26.12
CA ARG A 123 -26.61 -19.76 25.87
C ARG A 123 -27.51 -20.38 24.87
N LYS A 124 -27.26 -21.33 24.24
CA LYS A 124 -27.68 -21.90 23.35
C LYS A 124 -27.15 -22.24 22.44
N ARG A 125 -26.60 -22.32 22.25
CA ARG A 125 -25.73 -22.41 21.44
C ARG A 125 -26.07 -22.39 20.32
N LYS A 126 -26.51 -21.86 19.90
CA LYS A 126 -26.59 -21.67 18.99
C LYS A 126 -26.13 -22.18 18.14
N ILE A 127 -26.28 -22.68 17.94
CA ILE A 127 -25.64 -23.04 17.12
C ILE A 127 -25.84 -22.68 16.28
#